data_dffae5f143a5d620b31096a1c11d8731
#
_entry.id   dffae5f143a5d620b31096a1c11d8731
#
_cell.length_a   1.000
_cell.length_b   1.000
_cell.length_c   1.000
_cell.angle_alpha   90.00
_cell.angle_beta   90.00
_cell.angle_gamma   90.00
#
_symmetry.space_group_name_H-M   'P 1'
#
loop_
_entity.id
_entity.type
_entity.pdbx_description
1 polymer ?
#
loop_
_entity_poly.entity_id
_entity_poly.type
_entity_poly.pdbx_seq_one_letter_code
_entity_poly.pdbx_strand_id
1 'polypeptide(L)'
;MAFPKVNPTQTEAWKLLSTHFSEMKDVKMQDLFSENPSRAQRFSITWNDFFVDYSKNRITEKTQKLLLQLAEEVQLKEAIEAQLSGLHINETENRAVGHTQLRNFKKLPKEVAEALQKMKSFSEEIISGTWKGYTGKSITHIVNIGIGGSDLGPDMVCEALRYYKNQLEARFVSNVDGDHVMESIKDLDRETTLFVIVSKTFTTQETLTNAQTIRNWFLEKASEKDVAKHFVAVSTNLEAVSNFGIASQNMFPMWDWVGGRFSLWSTVGLSIACAVGYQNFEDVLKGAHEMDIHFKDTPFQDNIPVTLALLSVWYNNFFKSESECIVPYSQYLNKLVAYLQQGIMESNGKSVDRNGNPIDYQTGTIVWGSTGTNAQHAFFQLIHQGTKLIPTDFIAFEESLYGNKDHQNKLLANCFAQTEALLQGTYGSEVENNFKVFEGNKPTNTLLVKKLTPKSLGSLIAMYEHKLFVQGVIWNIFSYDQWGVELGKKLAKGTLYAIENKNVTQIYNSSTKQLLKKL
;
A
#
# COMPACT_ATOMS: atom_id res chain seq x y z
N MET A 1 26.43 -12.08 4.72
CA MET A 1 26.19 -10.61 4.84
C MET A 1 25.19 -10.43 5.98
N ALA A 2 25.37 -9.47 6.87
CA ALA A 2 24.40 -9.17 7.93
C ALA A 2 23.51 -8.00 7.48
N PHE A 3 22.27 -7.94 7.96
CA PHE A 3 21.42 -6.78 7.71
C PHE A 3 21.94 -5.58 8.52
N PRO A 4 22.18 -4.40 7.92
CA PRO A 4 22.80 -3.27 8.60
C PRO A 4 21.97 -2.77 9.80
N LYS A 5 22.65 -2.33 10.87
CA LYS A 5 22.01 -1.82 12.11
C LYS A 5 22.65 -0.50 12.55
N VAL A 6 22.68 0.47 11.65
CA VAL A 6 23.30 1.78 11.88
C VAL A 6 22.28 2.76 12.45
N ASN A 7 22.57 3.36 13.60
CA ASN A 7 21.76 4.46 14.14
C ASN A 7 22.00 5.72 13.28
N PRO A 8 20.97 6.28 12.61
CA PRO A 8 21.16 7.40 11.70
C PRO A 8 21.69 8.65 12.39
N THR A 9 21.30 8.90 13.67
CA THR A 9 21.72 10.10 14.42
C THR A 9 23.21 10.11 14.75
N GLN A 10 23.88 8.96 14.66
CA GLN A 10 25.31 8.84 14.90
C GLN A 10 26.13 9.07 13.62
N THR A 11 25.49 9.07 12.45
CA THR A 11 26.16 9.31 11.15
C THR A 11 26.61 10.76 11.01
N GLU A 12 27.67 10.99 10.25
CA GLU A 12 28.14 12.35 9.95
C GLU A 12 27.11 13.08 9.08
N ALA A 13 26.53 12.39 8.10
CA ALA A 13 25.50 12.95 7.23
C ALA A 13 24.29 13.49 8.01
N TRP A 14 23.80 12.78 9.04
CA TRP A 14 22.69 13.26 9.86
C TRP A 14 23.02 14.56 10.61
N LYS A 15 24.21 14.64 11.17
CA LYS A 15 24.70 15.84 11.87
C LYS A 15 24.82 17.03 10.92
N LEU A 16 25.38 16.77 9.73
CA LEU A 16 25.49 17.79 8.68
C LEU A 16 24.11 18.23 8.17
N LEU A 17 23.16 17.30 7.99
CA LEU A 17 21.78 17.63 7.64
C LEU A 17 21.08 18.45 8.72
N SER A 18 21.31 18.15 10.00
CA SER A 18 20.78 18.94 11.12
C SER A 18 21.30 20.38 11.10
N THR A 19 22.57 20.59 10.79
CA THR A 19 23.16 21.91 10.62
C THR A 19 22.60 22.59 9.37
N HIS A 20 22.55 21.88 8.24
CA HIS A 20 22.06 22.38 6.97
C HIS A 20 20.57 22.74 7.03
N PHE A 21 19.77 22.07 7.86
CA PHE A 21 18.38 22.45 8.09
C PHE A 21 18.24 23.91 8.57
N SER A 22 19.15 24.39 9.39
CA SER A 22 19.14 25.79 9.85
C SER A 22 19.30 26.78 8.69
N GLU A 23 20.02 26.40 7.62
CA GLU A 23 20.15 27.19 6.40
C GLU A 23 18.88 27.10 5.53
N MET A 24 18.20 25.93 5.53
CA MET A 24 17.10 25.61 4.60
C MET A 24 15.70 25.94 5.12
N LYS A 25 15.49 26.02 6.44
CA LYS A 25 14.15 26.11 7.04
C LYS A 25 13.33 27.31 6.54
N ASP A 26 13.99 28.43 6.23
CA ASP A 26 13.36 29.68 5.81
C ASP A 26 13.52 29.95 4.30
N VAL A 27 14.19 29.07 3.56
CA VAL A 27 14.43 29.22 2.11
C VAL A 27 13.10 29.17 1.36
N LYS A 28 12.92 30.11 0.43
CA LYS A 28 11.77 30.13 -0.49
C LYS A 28 12.11 29.37 -1.77
N MET A 29 11.26 28.40 -2.13
CA MET A 29 11.47 27.62 -3.35
C MET A 29 11.43 28.47 -4.61
N GLN A 30 10.66 29.56 -4.63
CA GLN A 30 10.64 30.52 -5.74
C GLN A 30 12.02 31.10 -6.01
N ASP A 31 12.77 31.47 -4.96
CA ASP A 31 14.13 31.99 -5.09
C ASP A 31 15.04 30.93 -5.71
N LEU A 32 14.94 29.68 -5.28
CA LEU A 32 15.70 28.57 -5.85
C LEU A 32 15.43 28.33 -7.35
N PHE A 33 14.18 28.56 -7.80
CA PHE A 33 13.84 28.52 -9.23
C PHE A 33 14.38 29.74 -9.99
N SER A 34 14.36 30.91 -9.37
CA SER A 34 14.88 32.15 -9.97
C SER A 34 16.39 32.10 -10.12
N GLU A 35 17.10 31.58 -9.13
CA GLU A 35 18.56 31.42 -9.13
C GLU A 35 19.04 30.34 -10.11
N ASN A 36 18.23 29.28 -10.33
CA ASN A 36 18.59 28.19 -11.21
C ASN A 36 17.43 27.81 -12.15
N PRO A 37 17.39 28.39 -13.38
CA PRO A 37 16.36 28.06 -14.37
C PRO A 37 16.34 26.58 -14.81
N SER A 38 17.42 25.85 -14.64
CA SER A 38 17.51 24.40 -14.94
C SER A 38 17.07 23.50 -13.78
N ARG A 39 16.56 24.09 -12.66
CA ARG A 39 16.19 23.37 -11.45
C ARG A 39 15.22 22.20 -11.72
N ALA A 40 14.19 22.43 -12.54
CA ALA A 40 13.22 21.39 -12.87
C ALA A 40 13.88 20.18 -13.57
N GLN A 41 14.84 20.42 -14.45
CA GLN A 41 15.59 19.35 -15.10
C GLN A 41 16.53 18.62 -14.12
N ARG A 42 17.14 19.39 -13.20
CA ARG A 42 18.08 18.86 -12.22
C ARG A 42 17.42 17.97 -11.17
N PHE A 43 16.21 18.30 -10.76
CA PHE A 43 15.45 17.62 -9.73
C PHE A 43 14.23 16.89 -10.31
N SER A 44 14.48 16.14 -11.39
CA SER A 44 13.51 15.21 -11.99
C SER A 44 14.20 13.91 -12.41
N ILE A 45 13.44 12.82 -12.45
CA ILE A 45 13.89 11.51 -12.90
C ILE A 45 12.89 11.01 -13.94
N THR A 46 13.40 10.56 -15.09
CA THR A 46 12.60 9.85 -16.11
C THR A 46 13.00 8.38 -16.11
N TRP A 47 12.01 7.50 -15.97
CA TRP A 47 12.22 6.06 -16.03
C TRP A 47 11.00 5.39 -16.67
N ASN A 48 11.19 4.68 -17.77
CA ASN A 48 10.09 4.10 -18.56
C ASN A 48 8.96 5.12 -18.80
N ASP A 49 7.74 4.79 -18.41
CA ASP A 49 6.54 5.63 -18.53
C ASP A 49 6.39 6.65 -17.37
N PHE A 50 7.37 6.76 -16.47
CA PHE A 50 7.33 7.65 -15.31
C PHE A 50 8.23 8.87 -15.52
N PHE A 51 7.67 10.04 -15.26
CA PHE A 51 8.39 11.28 -15.04
C PHE A 51 8.10 11.74 -13.61
N VAL A 52 9.13 11.83 -12.77
CA VAL A 52 9.02 12.22 -11.37
C VAL A 52 9.70 13.56 -11.19
N ASP A 53 8.91 14.61 -11.01
CA ASP A 53 9.38 15.94 -10.68
C ASP A 53 9.35 16.15 -9.16
N TYR A 54 10.52 16.31 -8.57
CA TYR A 54 10.70 16.67 -7.16
C TYR A 54 11.40 18.02 -6.98
N SER A 55 11.38 18.85 -8.02
CA SER A 55 11.99 20.19 -8.00
C SER A 55 11.29 21.16 -7.04
N LYS A 56 9.98 20.95 -6.79
CA LYS A 56 9.18 21.77 -5.87
C LYS A 56 9.33 21.29 -4.42
N ASN A 57 10.59 21.11 -3.98
CA ASN A 57 10.98 20.76 -2.62
C ASN A 57 11.98 21.77 -2.06
N ARG A 58 12.02 21.96 -0.73
CA ARG A 58 12.99 22.81 -0.05
C ARG A 58 14.33 22.09 0.06
N ILE A 59 14.98 21.91 -1.08
CA ILE A 59 16.26 21.23 -1.23
C ILE A 59 17.16 21.98 -2.21
N THR A 60 18.47 21.83 -2.01
CA THR A 60 19.53 22.26 -2.92
C THR A 60 20.38 21.05 -3.31
N GLU A 61 21.36 21.22 -4.20
CA GLU A 61 22.34 20.18 -4.50
C GLU A 61 23.12 19.73 -3.24
N LYS A 62 23.40 20.66 -2.31
CA LYS A 62 24.00 20.33 -1.01
C LYS A 62 23.07 19.42 -0.20
N THR A 63 21.79 19.70 -0.15
CA THR A 63 20.79 18.86 0.53
C THR A 63 20.76 17.46 -0.07
N GLN A 64 20.67 17.36 -1.40
CA GLN A 64 20.67 16.09 -2.12
C GLN A 64 21.93 15.28 -1.83
N LYS A 65 23.11 15.92 -1.90
CA LYS A 65 24.39 15.28 -1.60
C LYS A 65 24.45 14.71 -0.17
N LEU A 66 23.97 15.48 0.82
CA LEU A 66 23.96 15.03 2.21
C LEU A 66 22.96 13.89 2.45
N LEU A 67 21.80 13.91 1.78
CA LEU A 67 20.83 12.82 1.85
C LEU A 67 21.34 11.55 1.21
N LEU A 68 22.06 11.65 0.09
CA LEU A 68 22.73 10.50 -0.54
C LEU A 68 23.86 9.96 0.35
N GLN A 69 24.65 10.84 0.98
CA GLN A 69 25.67 10.45 1.95
C GLN A 69 25.04 9.70 3.14
N LEU A 70 23.87 10.15 3.62
CA LEU A 70 23.14 9.42 4.69
C LEU A 70 22.78 8.00 4.23
N ALA A 71 22.26 7.83 3.00
CA ALA A 71 21.96 6.51 2.46
C ALA A 71 23.19 5.60 2.39
N GLU A 72 24.36 6.13 2.03
CA GLU A 72 25.62 5.40 2.03
C GLU A 72 26.06 5.02 3.45
N GLU A 73 26.05 5.97 4.38
CA GLU A 73 26.49 5.76 5.76
C GLU A 73 25.62 4.76 6.53
N VAL A 74 24.32 4.68 6.22
CA VAL A 74 23.43 3.64 6.80
C VAL A 74 23.52 2.31 6.06
N GLN A 75 24.43 2.18 5.08
CA GLN A 75 24.69 0.95 4.31
C GLN A 75 23.43 0.49 3.54
N LEU A 76 22.76 1.42 2.86
CA LEU A 76 21.52 1.13 2.13
C LEU A 76 21.74 0.10 1.03
N LYS A 77 22.87 0.12 0.34
CA LYS A 77 23.19 -0.84 -0.72
C LYS A 77 23.24 -2.27 -0.18
N GLU A 78 23.94 -2.48 0.93
CA GLU A 78 24.04 -3.76 1.61
C GLU A 78 22.67 -4.24 2.12
N ALA A 79 21.82 -3.30 2.57
CA ALA A 79 20.46 -3.62 2.99
C ALA A 79 19.58 -4.10 1.82
N ILE A 80 19.69 -3.46 0.65
CA ILE A 80 19.02 -3.89 -0.60
C ILE A 80 19.47 -5.28 -1.01
N GLU A 81 20.78 -5.52 -1.02
CA GLU A 81 21.33 -6.83 -1.33
C GLU A 81 20.87 -7.91 -0.34
N ALA A 82 20.82 -7.60 0.95
CA ALA A 82 20.34 -8.50 1.98
C ALA A 82 18.87 -8.89 1.78
N GLN A 83 17.99 -7.91 1.47
CA GLN A 83 16.59 -8.16 1.16
C GLN A 83 16.43 -9.08 -0.06
N LEU A 84 17.11 -8.76 -1.15
CA LEU A 84 16.98 -9.48 -2.42
C LEU A 84 17.67 -10.86 -2.42
N SER A 85 18.60 -11.09 -1.49
CA SER A 85 19.28 -12.40 -1.33
C SER A 85 18.42 -13.44 -0.59
N GLY A 86 17.32 -13.04 0.03
CA GLY A 86 16.49 -13.91 0.87
C GLY A 86 17.02 -14.08 2.31
N LEU A 87 17.91 -13.19 2.75
CA LEU A 87 18.33 -13.14 4.16
C LEU A 87 17.10 -12.90 5.07
N HIS A 88 17.12 -13.46 6.28
CA HIS A 88 16.05 -13.29 7.28
C HIS A 88 16.10 -11.88 7.89
N ILE A 89 15.83 -10.85 7.08
CA ILE A 89 15.86 -9.44 7.52
C ILE A 89 14.67 -9.05 8.43
N ASN A 90 13.63 -9.88 8.50
CA ASN A 90 12.61 -9.80 9.54
C ASN A 90 13.05 -10.64 10.74
N GLU A 91 14.04 -10.14 11.46
CA GLU A 91 14.71 -10.89 12.54
C GLU A 91 13.77 -11.18 13.72
N THR A 92 12.83 -10.28 14.04
CA THR A 92 11.90 -10.44 15.18
C THR A 92 10.93 -11.61 15.01
N GLU A 93 10.69 -12.05 13.79
CA GLU A 93 9.90 -13.23 13.44
C GLU A 93 10.75 -14.35 12.80
N ASN A 94 12.06 -14.15 12.67
CA ASN A 94 13.01 -15.06 12.03
C ASN A 94 12.57 -15.49 10.62
N ARG A 95 12.22 -14.52 9.76
CA ARG A 95 11.70 -14.77 8.40
C ARG A 95 12.46 -14.00 7.34
N ALA A 96 12.57 -14.60 6.17
CA ALA A 96 12.96 -13.89 4.97
C ALA A 96 11.83 -12.94 4.52
N VAL A 97 12.18 -11.93 3.72
CA VAL A 97 11.22 -11.00 3.09
C VAL A 97 11.34 -11.18 1.58
N GLY A 98 10.51 -12.08 1.05
CA GLY A 98 10.69 -12.59 -0.30
C GLY A 98 9.62 -12.16 -1.31
N HIS A 99 8.76 -11.17 -1.00
CA HIS A 99 7.66 -10.78 -1.90
C HIS A 99 8.13 -10.41 -3.32
N THR A 100 9.35 -9.88 -3.50
CA THR A 100 9.93 -9.61 -4.82
C THR A 100 10.22 -10.88 -5.62
N GLN A 101 10.40 -12.04 -4.97
CA GLN A 101 10.62 -13.31 -5.66
C GLN A 101 9.35 -13.81 -6.38
N LEU A 102 8.17 -13.39 -5.92
CA LEU A 102 6.88 -13.75 -6.53
C LEU A 102 6.71 -13.20 -7.95
N ARG A 103 7.49 -12.18 -8.31
CA ARG A 103 7.39 -11.44 -9.57
C ARG A 103 8.68 -11.46 -10.41
N ASN A 104 9.70 -12.22 -9.96
CA ASN A 104 10.95 -12.39 -10.71
C ASN A 104 10.84 -13.56 -11.70
N PHE A 105 10.22 -13.34 -12.83
CA PHE A 105 9.97 -14.37 -13.87
C PHE A 105 11.23 -15.07 -14.40
N LYS A 106 12.40 -14.46 -14.25
CA LYS A 106 13.68 -15.09 -14.64
C LYS A 106 14.17 -16.14 -13.63
N LYS A 107 13.70 -16.04 -12.36
CA LYS A 107 14.18 -16.88 -11.24
C LYS A 107 13.02 -17.21 -10.28
N LEU A 108 11.83 -17.51 -10.81
CA LEU A 108 10.71 -17.92 -9.97
C LEU A 108 11.05 -19.22 -9.23
N PRO A 109 10.82 -19.30 -7.91
CA PRO A 109 10.80 -20.58 -7.21
C PRO A 109 9.79 -21.54 -7.85
N LYS A 110 10.09 -22.84 -7.88
CA LYS A 110 9.25 -23.84 -8.54
C LYS A 110 7.82 -23.82 -8.01
N GLU A 111 7.66 -23.77 -6.69
CA GLU A 111 6.36 -23.73 -6.02
C GLU A 111 5.55 -22.47 -6.35
N VAL A 112 6.23 -21.34 -6.60
CA VAL A 112 5.57 -20.10 -7.04
C VAL A 112 5.10 -20.24 -8.49
N ALA A 113 5.94 -20.77 -9.37
CA ALA A 113 5.58 -21.00 -10.77
C ALA A 113 4.37 -21.93 -10.90
N GLU A 114 4.35 -23.03 -10.12
CA GLU A 114 3.23 -23.98 -10.06
C GLU A 114 1.95 -23.32 -9.55
N ALA A 115 2.05 -22.47 -8.50
CA ALA A 115 0.91 -21.75 -7.95
C ALA A 115 0.35 -20.71 -8.92
N LEU A 116 1.21 -19.95 -9.61
CA LEU A 116 0.79 -19.00 -10.64
C LEU A 116 0.14 -19.71 -11.83
N GLN A 117 0.67 -20.86 -12.25
CA GLN A 117 0.06 -21.66 -13.32
C GLN A 117 -1.33 -22.18 -12.90
N LYS A 118 -1.47 -22.63 -11.64
CA LYS A 118 -2.77 -23.04 -11.09
C LYS A 118 -3.76 -21.88 -11.07
N MET A 119 -3.33 -20.68 -10.62
CA MET A 119 -4.17 -19.48 -10.67
C MET A 119 -4.61 -19.14 -12.08
N LYS A 120 -3.69 -19.23 -13.05
CA LYS A 120 -3.98 -19.01 -14.48
C LYS A 120 -5.08 -19.94 -14.96
N SER A 121 -4.86 -21.25 -14.85
CA SER A 121 -5.83 -22.25 -15.31
C SER A 121 -7.19 -22.06 -14.64
N PHE A 122 -7.22 -21.88 -13.31
CA PHE A 122 -8.45 -21.68 -12.57
C PHE A 122 -9.20 -20.41 -12.98
N SER A 123 -8.51 -19.28 -13.07
CA SER A 123 -9.15 -18.02 -13.49
C SER A 123 -9.67 -18.09 -14.93
N GLU A 124 -8.97 -18.75 -15.84
CA GLU A 124 -9.41 -18.99 -17.22
C GLU A 124 -10.66 -19.88 -17.28
N GLU A 125 -10.75 -20.93 -16.44
CA GLU A 125 -11.93 -21.79 -16.30
C GLU A 125 -13.16 -21.02 -15.79
N ILE A 126 -12.97 -20.14 -14.80
CA ILE A 126 -14.04 -19.28 -14.28
C ILE A 126 -14.51 -18.28 -15.35
N ILE A 127 -13.57 -17.59 -16.01
CA ILE A 127 -13.88 -16.55 -17.02
C ILE A 127 -14.54 -17.16 -18.25
N SER A 128 -14.07 -18.29 -18.74
CA SER A 128 -14.67 -19.00 -19.87
C SER A 128 -16.02 -19.65 -19.53
N GLY A 129 -16.34 -19.75 -18.26
CA GLY A 129 -17.52 -20.46 -17.77
C GLY A 129 -17.40 -21.98 -17.91
N THR A 130 -16.19 -22.53 -18.07
CA THR A 130 -15.93 -23.99 -18.00
C THR A 130 -16.15 -24.50 -16.59
N TRP A 131 -15.69 -23.75 -15.59
CA TRP A 131 -16.06 -23.99 -14.19
C TRP A 131 -17.53 -23.63 -13.98
N LYS A 132 -18.29 -24.57 -13.39
CA LYS A 132 -19.72 -24.42 -13.17
C LYS A 132 -20.07 -24.51 -11.70
N GLY A 133 -21.02 -23.69 -11.28
CA GLY A 133 -21.69 -23.84 -9.99
C GLY A 133 -22.43 -25.19 -9.86
N TYR A 134 -23.00 -25.45 -8.70
CA TYR A 134 -23.63 -26.72 -8.39
C TYR A 134 -24.85 -27.05 -9.27
N THR A 135 -25.52 -26.04 -9.81
CA THR A 135 -26.65 -26.19 -10.74
C THR A 135 -26.24 -26.27 -12.21
N GLY A 136 -24.94 -26.17 -12.53
CA GLY A 136 -24.42 -26.14 -13.89
C GLY A 136 -24.39 -24.75 -14.52
N LYS A 137 -24.77 -23.68 -13.80
CA LYS A 137 -24.66 -22.29 -14.24
C LYS A 137 -23.20 -21.83 -14.19
N SER A 138 -22.82 -20.88 -15.05
CA SER A 138 -21.49 -20.22 -14.98
C SER A 138 -21.41 -19.28 -13.79
N ILE A 139 -20.22 -19.10 -13.24
CA ILE A 139 -19.94 -18.10 -12.21
C ILE A 139 -20.04 -16.71 -12.82
N THR A 140 -20.65 -15.79 -12.11
CA THR A 140 -20.79 -14.36 -12.48
C THR A 140 -20.23 -13.42 -11.45
N HIS A 141 -20.15 -13.86 -10.20
CA HIS A 141 -19.65 -13.07 -9.08
C HIS A 141 -18.56 -13.79 -8.31
N ILE A 142 -17.61 -13.02 -7.84
CA ILE A 142 -16.53 -13.48 -6.97
C ILE A 142 -16.59 -12.65 -5.70
N VAL A 143 -16.64 -13.31 -4.55
CA VAL A 143 -16.61 -12.68 -3.24
C VAL A 143 -15.30 -13.01 -2.55
N ASN A 144 -14.41 -12.05 -2.42
CA ASN A 144 -13.15 -12.16 -1.67
C ASN A 144 -13.44 -11.94 -0.19
N ILE A 145 -13.15 -12.91 0.65
CA ILE A 145 -13.35 -12.86 2.09
C ILE A 145 -11.97 -12.83 2.76
N GLY A 146 -11.57 -11.68 3.25
CA GLY A 146 -10.24 -11.48 3.84
C GLY A 146 -10.15 -10.13 4.52
N ILE A 147 -9.14 -9.88 5.35
CA ILE A 147 -8.92 -8.59 6.02
C ILE A 147 -7.46 -8.17 5.93
N GLY A 148 -7.18 -6.88 6.02
CA GLY A 148 -5.85 -6.31 5.92
C GLY A 148 -5.21 -6.59 4.56
N GLY A 149 -4.02 -7.22 4.53
CA GLY A 149 -3.33 -7.55 3.27
C GLY A 149 -4.08 -8.53 2.37
N SER A 150 -5.01 -9.31 2.93
CA SER A 150 -5.87 -10.23 2.18
C SER A 150 -7.08 -9.55 1.51
N ASP A 151 -7.28 -8.26 1.74
CA ASP A 151 -8.38 -7.45 1.24
C ASP A 151 -7.89 -6.20 0.50
N LEU A 152 -7.14 -5.33 1.18
CA LEU A 152 -6.78 -3.99 0.71
C LEU A 152 -6.06 -3.99 -0.65
N GLY A 153 -5.10 -4.92 -0.85
CA GLY A 153 -4.38 -5.03 -2.11
C GLY A 153 -5.27 -5.49 -3.26
N PRO A 154 -5.94 -6.65 -3.15
CA PRO A 154 -6.87 -7.13 -4.17
C PRO A 154 -7.99 -6.14 -4.50
N ASP A 155 -8.62 -5.54 -3.50
CA ASP A 155 -9.70 -4.57 -3.70
C ASP A 155 -9.21 -3.30 -4.41
N MET A 156 -8.05 -2.78 -4.01
CA MET A 156 -7.43 -1.62 -4.65
C MET A 156 -7.08 -1.89 -6.12
N VAL A 157 -6.50 -3.06 -6.43
CA VAL A 157 -6.11 -3.39 -7.81
C VAL A 157 -7.33 -3.67 -8.68
N CYS A 158 -8.36 -4.35 -8.19
CA CYS A 158 -9.60 -4.54 -8.93
C CYS A 158 -10.27 -3.20 -9.28
N GLU A 159 -10.29 -2.24 -8.34
CA GLU A 159 -10.81 -0.90 -8.61
C GLU A 159 -9.91 -0.12 -9.58
N ALA A 160 -8.59 -0.15 -9.37
CA ALA A 160 -7.64 0.55 -10.23
C ALA A 160 -7.66 0.04 -11.69
N LEU A 161 -7.90 -1.25 -11.87
CA LEU A 161 -7.96 -1.89 -13.18
C LEU A 161 -9.39 -2.15 -13.67
N ARG A 162 -10.38 -1.47 -13.14
CA ARG A 162 -11.79 -1.63 -13.52
C ARG A 162 -12.04 -1.43 -15.02
N TYR A 163 -11.25 -0.63 -15.72
CA TYR A 163 -11.29 -0.50 -17.17
C TYR A 163 -11.01 -1.82 -17.90
N TYR A 164 -10.16 -2.68 -17.33
CA TYR A 164 -9.73 -3.96 -17.90
C TYR A 164 -10.59 -5.14 -17.43
N LYS A 165 -11.62 -4.90 -16.62
CA LYS A 165 -12.47 -5.97 -16.10
C LYS A 165 -13.16 -6.75 -17.22
N ASN A 166 -13.33 -8.04 -16.98
CA ASN A 166 -14.16 -8.92 -17.82
C ASN A 166 -15.64 -8.88 -17.33
N GLN A 167 -16.42 -9.92 -17.66
CA GLN A 167 -17.84 -10.03 -17.31
C GLN A 167 -18.10 -10.39 -15.81
N LEU A 168 -17.06 -10.78 -15.06
CA LEU A 168 -17.20 -11.15 -13.65
C LEU A 168 -17.22 -9.90 -12.77
N GLU A 169 -18.01 -9.95 -11.70
CA GLU A 169 -18.03 -8.90 -10.69
C GLU A 169 -17.35 -9.38 -9.41
N ALA A 170 -16.35 -8.60 -8.96
CA ALA A 170 -15.66 -8.86 -7.70
C ALA A 170 -16.25 -8.01 -6.57
N ARG A 171 -16.52 -8.64 -5.41
CA ARG A 171 -16.89 -7.98 -4.16
C ARG A 171 -15.91 -8.38 -3.06
N PHE A 172 -15.77 -7.52 -2.07
CA PHE A 172 -14.81 -7.67 -0.99
C PHE A 172 -15.51 -7.60 0.36
N VAL A 173 -15.30 -8.61 1.20
CA VAL A 173 -15.89 -8.72 2.54
C VAL A 173 -14.75 -8.84 3.54
N SER A 174 -14.52 -7.76 4.31
CA SER A 174 -13.36 -7.66 5.20
C SER A 174 -13.73 -7.49 6.67
N ASN A 175 -14.58 -6.52 7.00
CA ASN A 175 -14.92 -6.21 8.38
C ASN A 175 -15.83 -7.29 9.00
N VAL A 176 -15.67 -7.57 10.29
CA VAL A 176 -16.50 -8.51 11.07
C VAL A 176 -17.90 -7.93 11.39
N ASP A 177 -18.28 -6.85 10.72
CA ASP A 177 -19.60 -6.24 10.77
C ASP A 177 -20.61 -7.10 10.00
N GLY A 178 -21.57 -7.68 10.71
CA GLY A 178 -22.59 -8.55 10.13
C GLY A 178 -23.45 -7.85 9.07
N ASP A 179 -23.75 -6.57 9.24
CA ASP A 179 -24.49 -5.78 8.27
C ASP A 179 -23.69 -5.61 6.97
N HIS A 180 -22.39 -5.35 7.06
CA HIS A 180 -21.49 -5.33 5.90
C HIS A 180 -21.51 -6.66 5.14
N VAL A 181 -21.44 -7.79 5.85
CA VAL A 181 -21.51 -9.12 5.22
C VAL A 181 -22.81 -9.30 4.46
N MET A 182 -23.95 -9.03 5.12
CA MET A 182 -25.29 -9.22 4.53
C MET A 182 -25.53 -8.27 3.35
N GLU A 183 -25.14 -7.00 3.45
CA GLU A 183 -25.23 -6.03 2.35
C GLU A 183 -24.40 -6.48 1.13
N SER A 184 -23.28 -7.15 1.36
CA SER A 184 -22.40 -7.62 0.28
C SER A 184 -22.96 -8.82 -0.48
N ILE A 185 -23.85 -9.64 0.14
CA ILE A 185 -24.34 -10.89 -0.46
C ILE A 185 -25.84 -10.93 -0.72
N LYS A 186 -26.64 -9.98 -0.22
CA LYS A 186 -28.13 -10.03 -0.25
C LYS A 186 -28.75 -10.17 -1.63
N ASP A 187 -28.10 -9.60 -2.65
CA ASP A 187 -28.54 -9.60 -4.04
C ASP A 187 -27.80 -10.63 -4.93
N LEU A 188 -26.93 -11.45 -4.32
CA LEU A 188 -26.18 -12.48 -5.05
C LEU A 188 -27.02 -13.75 -5.25
N ASP A 189 -26.83 -14.36 -6.43
CA ASP A 189 -27.31 -15.72 -6.70
C ASP A 189 -26.27 -16.74 -6.25
N ARG A 190 -26.61 -17.57 -5.28
CA ARG A 190 -25.74 -18.64 -4.72
C ARG A 190 -25.24 -19.59 -5.78
N GLU A 191 -26.04 -19.82 -6.83
CA GLU A 191 -25.72 -20.75 -7.91
C GLU A 191 -24.61 -20.25 -8.85
N THR A 192 -24.36 -18.92 -8.84
CA THR A 192 -23.40 -18.27 -9.75
C THR A 192 -22.32 -17.47 -9.02
N THR A 193 -22.17 -17.64 -7.70
CA THR A 193 -21.18 -16.92 -6.90
C THR A 193 -20.06 -17.85 -6.43
N LEU A 194 -18.80 -17.42 -6.61
CA LEU A 194 -17.60 -18.04 -6.08
C LEU A 194 -17.09 -17.26 -4.87
N PHE A 195 -16.77 -17.95 -3.79
CA PHE A 195 -16.23 -17.39 -2.55
C PHE A 195 -14.74 -17.73 -2.42
N VAL A 196 -13.89 -16.73 -2.30
CA VAL A 196 -12.45 -16.85 -2.14
C VAL A 196 -12.08 -16.47 -0.72
N ILE A 197 -11.82 -17.45 0.14
CA ILE A 197 -11.44 -17.21 1.55
C ILE A 197 -9.93 -17.02 1.61
N VAL A 198 -9.49 -15.81 1.96
CA VAL A 198 -8.07 -15.43 1.99
C VAL A 198 -7.61 -15.24 3.43
N SER A 199 -6.92 -16.24 3.97
CA SER A 199 -6.37 -16.19 5.33
C SER A 199 -5.11 -17.04 5.42
N LYS A 200 -3.96 -16.41 5.67
CA LYS A 200 -2.65 -17.09 5.68
C LYS A 200 -2.65 -18.29 6.62
N THR A 201 -3.06 -18.11 7.86
CA THR A 201 -3.10 -19.18 8.89
C THR A 201 -4.43 -19.91 8.96
N PHE A 202 -5.45 -19.40 8.28
CA PHE A 202 -6.84 -19.86 8.37
C PHE A 202 -7.39 -19.87 9.82
N THR A 203 -6.98 -18.84 10.59
CA THR A 203 -7.37 -18.65 12.02
C THR A 203 -7.79 -17.21 12.33
N THR A 204 -7.79 -16.32 11.33
CA THR A 204 -8.16 -14.91 11.49
C THR A 204 -9.65 -14.83 11.82
N GLN A 205 -9.99 -14.31 13.00
CA GLN A 205 -11.35 -14.30 13.52
C GLN A 205 -12.35 -13.64 12.55
N GLU A 206 -12.04 -12.45 12.06
CA GLU A 206 -12.90 -11.69 11.15
C GLU A 206 -13.20 -12.49 9.88
N THR A 207 -12.15 -13.00 9.24
CA THR A 207 -12.28 -13.78 7.99
C THR A 207 -13.09 -15.04 8.19
N LEU A 208 -12.84 -15.81 9.26
CA LEU A 208 -13.55 -17.07 9.49
C LEU A 208 -15.00 -16.84 9.93
N THR A 209 -15.28 -15.79 10.72
CA THR A 209 -16.65 -15.42 11.08
C THR A 209 -17.46 -15.07 9.85
N ASN A 210 -16.90 -14.20 8.98
CA ASN A 210 -17.56 -13.81 7.74
C ASN A 210 -17.74 -15.01 6.79
N ALA A 211 -16.71 -15.85 6.65
CA ALA A 211 -16.76 -17.04 5.81
C ALA A 211 -17.82 -18.03 6.31
N GLN A 212 -17.94 -18.23 7.63
CA GLN A 212 -18.96 -19.12 8.20
C GLN A 212 -20.38 -18.54 8.00
N THR A 213 -20.58 -17.26 8.18
CA THR A 213 -21.87 -16.58 7.92
C THR A 213 -22.27 -16.77 6.45
N ILE A 214 -21.36 -16.54 5.52
CA ILE A 214 -21.60 -16.69 4.08
C ILE A 214 -21.85 -18.16 3.72
N ARG A 215 -21.10 -19.10 4.33
CA ARG A 215 -21.30 -20.53 4.12
C ARG A 215 -22.67 -21.00 4.63
N ASN A 216 -23.11 -20.54 5.78
CA ASN A 216 -24.45 -20.83 6.30
C ASN A 216 -25.54 -20.29 5.34
N TRP A 217 -25.40 -19.04 4.89
CA TRP A 217 -26.28 -18.46 3.88
C TRP A 217 -26.30 -19.28 2.57
N PHE A 218 -25.15 -19.74 2.09
CA PHE A 218 -25.04 -20.61 0.91
C PHE A 218 -25.81 -21.92 1.10
N LEU A 219 -25.64 -22.58 2.26
CA LEU A 219 -26.23 -23.88 2.57
C LEU A 219 -27.75 -23.84 2.80
N GLU A 220 -28.38 -22.67 2.92
CA GLU A 220 -29.85 -22.58 2.92
C GLU A 220 -30.49 -23.09 1.62
N LYS A 221 -29.76 -23.10 0.52
CA LYS A 221 -30.22 -23.50 -0.82
C LYS A 221 -29.38 -24.60 -1.45
N ALA A 222 -28.20 -24.89 -0.92
CA ALA A 222 -27.23 -25.83 -1.43
C ALA A 222 -26.91 -26.91 -0.36
N SER A 223 -26.19 -27.95 -0.74
CA SER A 223 -25.71 -29.00 0.16
C SER A 223 -24.21 -28.88 0.43
N GLU A 224 -23.73 -29.60 1.46
CA GLU A 224 -22.30 -29.68 1.79
C GLU A 224 -21.42 -30.11 0.60
N LYS A 225 -21.93 -30.97 -0.29
CA LYS A 225 -21.23 -31.44 -1.48
C LYS A 225 -21.02 -30.30 -2.50
N ASP A 226 -21.86 -29.29 -2.46
CA ASP A 226 -21.84 -28.17 -3.39
C ASP A 226 -20.80 -27.12 -3.01
N VAL A 227 -20.32 -27.13 -1.75
CA VAL A 227 -19.27 -26.23 -1.25
C VAL A 227 -18.01 -26.33 -2.14
N ALA A 228 -17.62 -27.53 -2.57
CA ALA A 228 -16.45 -27.74 -3.42
C ALA A 228 -16.52 -27.02 -4.79
N LYS A 229 -17.70 -26.60 -5.24
CA LYS A 229 -17.88 -25.85 -6.50
C LYS A 229 -17.93 -24.35 -6.33
N HIS A 230 -18.05 -23.87 -5.10
CA HIS A 230 -18.26 -22.45 -4.81
C HIS A 230 -17.28 -21.85 -3.82
N PHE A 231 -16.50 -22.66 -3.11
CA PHE A 231 -15.53 -22.17 -2.13
C PHE A 231 -14.12 -22.59 -2.50
N VAL A 232 -13.22 -21.62 -2.53
CA VAL A 232 -11.78 -21.80 -2.66
C VAL A 232 -11.06 -21.07 -1.54
N ALA A 233 -9.86 -21.51 -1.19
CA ALA A 233 -9.08 -20.91 -0.12
C ALA A 233 -7.68 -20.52 -0.58
N VAL A 234 -7.20 -19.39 -0.05
CA VAL A 234 -5.80 -18.96 -0.14
C VAL A 234 -5.20 -19.03 1.26
N SER A 235 -4.33 -20.01 1.51
CA SER A 235 -3.83 -20.28 2.87
C SER A 235 -2.52 -21.08 2.86
N THR A 236 -1.86 -21.15 4.03
CA THR A 236 -0.76 -22.10 4.32
C THR A 236 -1.28 -23.34 5.05
N ASN A 237 -2.51 -23.34 5.57
CA ASN A 237 -3.03 -24.34 6.51
C ASN A 237 -4.05 -25.27 5.82
N LEU A 238 -3.54 -26.32 5.19
CA LEU A 238 -4.37 -27.31 4.49
C LEU A 238 -5.37 -28.01 5.40
N GLU A 239 -4.98 -28.34 6.63
CA GLU A 239 -5.84 -29.05 7.57
C GLU A 239 -7.08 -28.21 7.96
N ALA A 240 -6.87 -26.95 8.35
CA ALA A 240 -7.96 -26.05 8.69
C ALA A 240 -8.88 -25.75 7.50
N VAL A 241 -8.32 -25.63 6.29
CA VAL A 241 -9.09 -25.46 5.04
C VAL A 241 -9.97 -26.69 4.77
N SER A 242 -9.41 -27.89 4.92
CA SER A 242 -10.14 -29.16 4.74
C SER A 242 -11.24 -29.32 5.78
N ASN A 243 -10.98 -28.96 7.04
CA ASN A 243 -11.97 -29.00 8.13
C ASN A 243 -13.13 -28.03 7.92
N PHE A 244 -12.91 -26.93 7.17
CA PHE A 244 -13.97 -26.00 6.76
C PHE A 244 -14.86 -26.58 5.65
N GLY A 245 -14.46 -27.68 5.00
CA GLY A 245 -15.18 -28.34 3.91
C GLY A 245 -14.70 -27.96 2.52
N ILE A 246 -13.58 -27.28 2.38
CA ILE A 246 -12.98 -26.91 1.09
C ILE A 246 -12.05 -28.04 0.64
N ALA A 247 -12.27 -28.52 -0.58
CA ALA A 247 -11.44 -29.58 -1.16
C ALA A 247 -9.99 -29.11 -1.37
N SER A 248 -9.01 -30.00 -1.14
CA SER A 248 -7.58 -29.66 -1.22
C SER A 248 -7.15 -29.10 -2.59
N GLN A 249 -7.77 -29.59 -3.68
CA GLN A 249 -7.52 -29.04 -5.03
C GLN A 249 -7.97 -27.58 -5.19
N ASN A 250 -8.88 -27.09 -4.34
CA ASN A 250 -9.39 -25.73 -4.32
C ASN A 250 -8.58 -24.79 -3.40
N MET A 251 -7.49 -25.28 -2.84
CA MET A 251 -6.59 -24.47 -2.02
C MET A 251 -5.44 -23.93 -2.86
N PHE A 252 -5.18 -22.64 -2.73
CA PHE A 252 -4.04 -21.92 -3.33
C PHE A 252 -3.02 -21.60 -2.25
N PRO A 253 -1.74 -22.01 -2.41
CA PRO A 253 -0.74 -21.89 -1.36
C PRO A 253 -0.29 -20.43 -1.16
N MET A 254 0.04 -20.09 0.08
CA MET A 254 0.83 -18.92 0.47
C MET A 254 2.15 -19.38 1.09
N TRP A 255 3.05 -18.42 1.38
CA TRP A 255 4.37 -18.71 1.94
C TRP A 255 4.66 -17.84 3.16
N ASP A 256 5.39 -18.37 4.12
CA ASP A 256 5.73 -17.65 5.36
C ASP A 256 6.65 -16.45 5.14
N TRP A 257 7.49 -16.52 4.11
CA TRP A 257 8.38 -15.44 3.69
C TRP A 257 7.68 -14.30 2.93
N VAL A 258 6.34 -14.35 2.80
CA VAL A 258 5.51 -13.27 2.26
C VAL A 258 4.71 -12.64 3.39
N GLY A 259 5.03 -11.38 3.72
CA GLY A 259 4.26 -10.59 4.69
C GLY A 259 2.83 -10.30 4.20
N GLY A 260 1.85 -10.20 5.11
CA GLY A 260 0.44 -9.99 4.75
C GLY A 260 0.23 -8.75 3.85
N ARG A 261 0.75 -7.58 4.24
CA ARG A 261 0.63 -6.33 3.46
C ARG A 261 1.44 -6.29 2.17
N PHE A 262 2.29 -7.30 1.93
CA PHE A 262 3.08 -7.49 0.71
C PHE A 262 2.61 -8.72 -0.09
N SER A 263 1.44 -9.28 0.24
CA SER A 263 0.97 -10.55 -0.33
C SER A 263 0.20 -10.40 -1.65
N LEU A 264 -0.11 -9.20 -2.08
CA LEU A 264 -0.79 -8.88 -3.35
C LEU A 264 -0.24 -9.69 -4.54
N TRP A 265 1.07 -9.86 -4.60
CA TRP A 265 1.81 -10.52 -5.68
C TRP A 265 1.71 -12.05 -5.69
N SER A 266 1.15 -12.63 -4.63
CA SER A 266 0.98 -14.07 -4.44
C SER A 266 -0.38 -14.56 -4.95
N THR A 267 -0.76 -15.75 -4.55
CA THR A 267 -2.11 -16.31 -4.78
C THR A 267 -3.24 -15.50 -4.13
N VAL A 268 -2.93 -14.56 -3.25
CA VAL A 268 -3.87 -13.53 -2.75
C VAL A 268 -4.46 -12.72 -3.91
N GLY A 269 -3.74 -12.57 -5.01
CA GLY A 269 -4.21 -11.96 -6.26
C GLY A 269 -5.21 -12.80 -7.07
N LEU A 270 -5.70 -13.93 -6.57
CA LEU A 270 -6.64 -14.79 -7.30
C LEU A 270 -7.92 -14.06 -7.71
N SER A 271 -8.50 -13.27 -6.81
CA SER A 271 -9.67 -12.45 -7.13
C SER A 271 -9.39 -11.42 -8.22
N ILE A 272 -8.18 -10.86 -8.26
CA ILE A 272 -7.74 -9.96 -9.34
C ILE A 272 -7.68 -10.73 -10.66
N ALA A 273 -6.97 -11.88 -10.68
CA ALA A 273 -6.83 -12.69 -11.89
C ALA A 273 -8.18 -13.11 -12.46
N CYS A 274 -9.16 -13.40 -11.60
CA CYS A 274 -10.54 -13.67 -12.02
C CYS A 274 -11.26 -12.42 -12.55
N ALA A 275 -11.12 -11.26 -11.90
CA ALA A 275 -11.87 -10.06 -12.23
C ALA A 275 -11.37 -9.34 -13.50
N VAL A 276 -10.04 -9.29 -13.70
CA VAL A 276 -9.44 -8.55 -14.81
C VAL A 276 -8.72 -9.46 -15.83
N GLY A 277 -8.70 -10.76 -15.58
CA GLY A 277 -7.96 -11.75 -16.38
C GLY A 277 -6.52 -11.94 -15.93
N TYR A 278 -6.03 -13.18 -16.02
CA TYR A 278 -4.68 -13.53 -15.56
C TYR A 278 -3.57 -12.74 -16.26
N GLN A 279 -3.71 -12.44 -17.55
CA GLN A 279 -2.70 -11.66 -18.28
C GLN A 279 -2.51 -10.27 -17.68
N ASN A 280 -3.59 -9.58 -17.31
CA ASN A 280 -3.50 -8.28 -16.66
C ASN A 280 -2.88 -8.39 -15.26
N PHE A 281 -3.19 -9.43 -14.49
CA PHE A 281 -2.52 -9.70 -13.22
C PHE A 281 -1.02 -9.96 -13.41
N GLU A 282 -0.64 -10.78 -14.38
CA GLU A 282 0.77 -11.02 -14.73
C GLU A 282 1.49 -9.74 -15.14
N ASP A 283 0.83 -8.85 -15.87
CA ASP A 283 1.40 -7.56 -16.27
C ASP A 283 1.58 -6.60 -15.07
N VAL A 284 0.72 -6.69 -14.04
CA VAL A 284 0.98 -6.02 -12.74
C VAL A 284 2.27 -6.56 -12.10
N LEU A 285 2.45 -7.89 -12.08
CA LEU A 285 3.69 -8.50 -11.56
C LEU A 285 4.92 -8.07 -12.36
N LYS A 286 4.83 -8.02 -13.70
CA LYS A 286 5.94 -7.58 -14.57
C LYS A 286 6.33 -6.12 -14.32
N GLY A 287 5.35 -5.24 -14.20
CA GLY A 287 5.60 -3.83 -13.89
C GLY A 287 6.30 -3.65 -12.55
N ALA A 288 5.86 -4.39 -11.55
CA ALA A 288 6.49 -4.39 -10.24
C ALA A 288 7.92 -4.95 -10.28
N HIS A 289 8.17 -6.00 -11.06
CA HIS A 289 9.50 -6.55 -11.25
C HIS A 289 10.46 -5.56 -11.96
N GLU A 290 9.97 -4.79 -12.92
CA GLU A 290 10.79 -3.74 -13.55
C GLU A 290 11.20 -2.66 -12.55
N MET A 291 10.32 -2.30 -11.62
CA MET A 291 10.66 -1.40 -10.52
C MET A 291 11.66 -2.03 -9.53
N ASP A 292 11.59 -3.36 -9.28
CA ASP A 292 12.62 -4.06 -8.48
C ASP A 292 14.00 -3.95 -9.12
N ILE A 293 14.08 -4.07 -10.45
CA ILE A 293 15.33 -3.93 -11.19
C ILE A 293 15.83 -2.48 -11.12
N HIS A 294 14.95 -1.51 -11.34
CA HIS A 294 15.30 -0.09 -11.19
C HIS A 294 15.82 0.21 -9.79
N PHE A 295 15.14 -0.23 -8.76
CA PHE A 295 15.54 -0.04 -7.38
C PHE A 295 16.90 -0.64 -7.07
N LYS A 296 17.17 -1.84 -7.56
CA LYS A 296 18.42 -2.57 -7.32
C LYS A 296 19.62 -2.00 -8.07
N ASP A 297 19.44 -1.70 -9.36
CA ASP A 297 20.55 -1.53 -10.30
C ASP A 297 20.84 -0.06 -10.66
N THR A 298 19.89 0.88 -10.34
CA THR A 298 20.07 2.30 -10.64
C THR A 298 20.84 3.00 -9.52
N PRO A 299 21.82 3.88 -9.84
CA PRO A 299 22.48 4.71 -8.84
C PRO A 299 21.49 5.53 -8.01
N PHE A 300 21.76 5.74 -6.73
CA PHE A 300 20.83 6.34 -5.78
C PHE A 300 20.31 7.72 -6.19
N GLN A 301 21.12 8.53 -6.86
CA GLN A 301 20.71 9.87 -7.34
C GLN A 301 19.63 9.82 -8.43
N ASP A 302 19.54 8.72 -9.18
CA ASP A 302 18.58 8.51 -10.28
C ASP A 302 17.52 7.47 -9.92
N ASN A 303 17.48 7.02 -8.66
CA ASN A 303 16.62 5.96 -8.15
C ASN A 303 15.37 6.54 -7.52
N ILE A 304 14.21 6.35 -8.17
CA ILE A 304 12.93 6.95 -7.75
C ILE A 304 12.56 6.60 -6.30
N PRO A 305 12.47 5.31 -5.90
CA PRO A 305 12.17 4.95 -4.51
C PRO A 305 13.12 5.56 -3.48
N VAL A 306 14.43 5.56 -3.76
CA VAL A 306 15.45 6.14 -2.88
C VAL A 306 15.26 7.65 -2.73
N THR A 307 15.09 8.37 -3.85
CA THR A 307 14.88 9.81 -3.85
C THR A 307 13.65 10.21 -3.03
N LEU A 308 12.51 9.56 -3.27
CA LEU A 308 11.27 9.85 -2.55
C LEU A 308 11.36 9.49 -1.05
N ALA A 309 12.07 8.42 -0.70
CA ALA A 309 12.31 8.06 0.70
C ALA A 309 13.20 9.08 1.42
N LEU A 310 14.28 9.53 0.77
CA LEU A 310 15.18 10.54 1.32
C LEU A 310 14.48 11.89 1.54
N LEU A 311 13.60 12.29 0.61
CA LEU A 311 12.77 13.49 0.78
C LEU A 311 11.80 13.34 1.95
N SER A 312 11.17 12.18 2.09
CA SER A 312 10.30 11.89 3.23
C SER A 312 11.05 11.98 4.56
N VAL A 313 12.23 11.37 4.66
CA VAL A 313 13.11 11.47 5.84
C VAL A 313 13.50 12.92 6.11
N TRP A 314 13.84 13.71 5.07
CA TRP A 314 14.16 15.13 5.19
C TRP A 314 13.02 15.92 5.85
N TYR A 315 11.80 15.74 5.36
CA TYR A 315 10.67 16.46 5.93
C TYR A 315 10.25 15.91 7.30
N ASN A 316 10.21 14.61 7.48
CA ASN A 316 9.78 13.99 8.73
C ASN A 316 10.75 14.32 9.88
N ASN A 317 12.05 14.15 9.66
CA ASN A 317 13.03 14.24 10.74
C ASN A 317 13.59 15.65 10.96
N PHE A 318 13.74 16.46 9.93
CA PHE A 318 14.36 17.79 10.06
C PHE A 318 13.28 18.90 10.08
N PHE A 319 12.32 18.88 9.18
CA PHE A 319 11.18 19.82 9.21
C PHE A 319 10.08 19.43 10.22
N LYS A 320 10.16 18.28 10.84
CA LYS A 320 9.18 17.77 11.81
C LYS A 320 7.76 17.61 11.23
N SER A 321 7.67 17.30 9.94
CA SER A 321 6.40 16.97 9.30
C SER A 321 5.97 15.55 9.72
N GLU A 322 4.84 15.44 10.38
CA GLU A 322 4.32 14.16 10.89
C GLU A 322 3.50 13.39 9.84
N SER A 323 3.15 14.03 8.74
CA SER A 323 2.30 13.40 7.71
C SER A 323 2.76 13.68 6.30
N GLU A 324 2.41 12.78 5.40
CA GLU A 324 2.51 12.90 3.95
C GLU A 324 1.13 12.73 3.31
N CYS A 325 0.76 13.62 2.41
CA CYS A 325 -0.47 13.53 1.65
C CYS A 325 -0.20 12.89 0.28
N ILE A 326 -1.08 11.99 -0.16
CA ILE A 326 -1.01 11.37 -1.51
C ILE A 326 -2.30 11.70 -2.24
N VAL A 327 -2.18 12.38 -3.38
CA VAL A 327 -3.31 12.86 -4.17
C VAL A 327 -3.24 12.32 -5.60
N PRO A 328 -3.81 11.14 -5.86
CA PRO A 328 -3.89 10.62 -7.22
C PRO A 328 -4.99 11.35 -8.00
N TYR A 329 -4.62 12.00 -9.10
CA TYR A 329 -5.56 12.60 -10.06
C TYR A 329 -6.07 11.54 -11.04
N SER A 330 -6.70 10.52 -10.47
CA SER A 330 -7.41 9.47 -11.17
C SER A 330 -8.42 8.81 -10.23
N GLN A 331 -9.69 8.77 -10.62
CA GLN A 331 -10.73 8.13 -9.81
C GLN A 331 -10.49 6.62 -9.65
N TYR A 332 -9.81 5.99 -10.58
CA TYR A 332 -9.42 4.57 -10.47
C TYR A 332 -8.52 4.28 -9.26
N LEU A 333 -7.78 5.27 -8.77
CA LEU A 333 -6.88 5.14 -7.62
C LEU A 333 -7.51 5.56 -6.28
N ASN A 334 -8.84 5.59 -6.18
CA ASN A 334 -9.56 6.02 -4.97
C ASN A 334 -9.24 5.16 -3.74
N LYS A 335 -8.81 3.91 -3.92
CA LYS A 335 -8.42 2.97 -2.86
C LYS A 335 -6.90 2.90 -2.62
N LEU A 336 -6.09 3.58 -3.46
CA LEU A 336 -4.63 3.51 -3.36
C LEU A 336 -4.13 4.01 -2.00
N VAL A 337 -4.67 5.12 -1.51
CA VAL A 337 -4.22 5.71 -0.23
C VAL A 337 -4.48 4.77 0.94
N ALA A 338 -5.65 4.15 1.01
CA ALA A 338 -6.00 3.18 2.05
C ALA A 338 -5.06 1.94 2.02
N TYR A 339 -4.71 1.46 0.83
CA TYR A 339 -3.73 0.39 0.66
C TYR A 339 -2.34 0.82 1.17
N LEU A 340 -1.89 2.03 0.79
CA LEU A 340 -0.58 2.55 1.20
C LEU A 340 -0.51 2.87 2.71
N GLN A 341 -1.63 3.20 3.35
CA GLN A 341 -1.70 3.36 4.80
C GLN A 341 -1.23 2.09 5.51
N GLN A 342 -1.76 0.93 5.13
CA GLN A 342 -1.28 -0.32 5.71
C GLN A 342 0.19 -0.58 5.33
N GLY A 343 0.54 -0.46 4.05
CA GLY A 343 1.90 -0.69 3.58
C GLY A 343 2.94 0.11 4.35
N ILE A 344 2.73 1.42 4.50
CA ILE A 344 3.72 2.36 5.07
C ILE A 344 3.62 2.44 6.60
N MET A 345 2.41 2.66 7.15
CA MET A 345 2.27 2.95 8.57
C MET A 345 2.47 1.70 9.44
N GLU A 346 1.96 0.54 9.03
CA GLU A 346 2.19 -0.73 9.74
C GLU A 346 3.67 -1.15 9.66
N SER A 347 4.35 -0.85 8.55
CA SER A 347 5.77 -1.17 8.39
C SER A 347 6.65 -0.27 9.25
N ASN A 348 6.46 1.04 9.20
CA ASN A 348 7.42 2.00 9.72
C ASN A 348 6.98 2.71 11.01
N GLY A 349 5.77 2.43 11.51
CA GLY A 349 5.30 2.91 12.82
C GLY A 349 5.97 2.15 13.96
N LYS A 350 7.26 2.41 14.20
CA LYS A 350 8.09 1.71 15.19
C LYS A 350 8.77 2.70 16.13
N SER A 351 8.96 2.31 17.39
CA SER A 351 9.58 3.10 18.44
C SER A 351 10.88 2.49 18.99
N VAL A 352 11.35 1.40 18.36
CA VAL A 352 12.53 0.65 18.77
C VAL A 352 13.41 0.38 17.54
N ASP A 353 14.71 0.61 17.69
CA ASP A 353 15.68 0.32 16.63
C ASP A 353 15.98 -1.19 16.48
N ARG A 354 16.73 -1.55 15.43
CA ARG A 354 17.11 -2.96 15.18
C ARG A 354 18.04 -3.57 16.23
N ASN A 355 18.57 -2.76 17.14
CA ASN A 355 19.38 -3.22 18.28
C ASN A 355 18.52 -3.39 19.55
N GLY A 356 17.23 -3.09 19.49
CA GLY A 356 16.32 -3.18 20.62
C GLY A 356 16.29 -1.93 21.51
N ASN A 357 16.87 -0.82 21.09
CA ASN A 357 16.90 0.42 21.87
C ASN A 357 15.72 1.33 21.51
N PRO A 358 15.10 2.02 22.49
CA PRO A 358 14.16 3.09 22.18
C PRO A 358 14.83 4.18 21.33
N ILE A 359 14.08 4.72 20.37
CA ILE A 359 14.55 5.78 19.47
C ILE A 359 14.03 7.15 19.90
N ASP A 360 14.82 8.20 19.63
CA ASP A 360 14.54 9.59 19.97
C ASP A 360 14.25 10.48 18.74
N TYR A 361 14.08 9.87 17.57
CA TYR A 361 13.71 10.53 16.32
C TYR A 361 12.36 9.99 15.80
N GLN A 362 11.75 10.73 14.88
CA GLN A 362 10.46 10.33 14.31
C GLN A 362 10.63 9.18 13.30
N THR A 363 9.66 8.27 13.30
CA THR A 363 9.49 7.20 12.30
C THR A 363 8.04 7.12 11.89
N GLY A 364 7.73 6.44 10.79
CA GLY A 364 6.36 6.11 10.44
C GLY A 364 5.49 7.33 10.15
N THR A 365 5.72 7.97 9.02
CA THR A 365 4.91 9.10 8.54
C THR A 365 3.43 8.71 8.43
N ILE A 366 2.53 9.56 8.91
CA ILE A 366 1.08 9.38 8.75
C ILE A 366 0.72 9.62 7.29
N VAL A 367 0.27 8.59 6.60
CA VAL A 367 -0.16 8.67 5.20
C VAL A 367 -1.66 8.89 5.10
N TRP A 368 -2.08 9.89 4.34
CA TRP A 368 -3.47 10.22 4.11
C TRP A 368 -3.65 10.88 2.75
N GLY A 369 -4.88 11.06 2.31
CA GLY A 369 -5.18 11.72 1.06
C GLY A 369 -6.46 11.20 0.42
N SER A 370 -6.74 11.68 -0.76
CA SER A 370 -7.88 11.28 -1.60
C SER A 370 -7.63 11.66 -3.05
N THR A 371 -8.50 11.22 -3.95
CA THR A 371 -8.35 11.53 -5.38
C THR A 371 -8.58 13.03 -5.67
N GLY A 372 -7.70 13.63 -6.47
CA GLY A 372 -7.98 14.89 -7.16
C GLY A 372 -8.99 14.64 -8.30
N THR A 373 -9.91 15.57 -8.56
CA THR A 373 -10.09 16.91 -7.97
C THR A 373 -10.88 16.92 -6.66
N ASN A 374 -11.48 15.80 -6.23
CA ASN A 374 -12.30 15.72 -5.02
C ASN A 374 -11.55 16.23 -3.77
N ALA A 375 -10.28 15.89 -3.63
CA ALA A 375 -9.42 16.35 -2.55
C ALA A 375 -9.37 17.87 -2.41
N GLN A 376 -9.43 18.62 -3.53
CA GLN A 376 -9.44 20.09 -3.53
C GLN A 376 -10.65 20.64 -2.78
N HIS A 377 -11.80 19.95 -2.86
CA HIS A 377 -13.04 20.32 -2.21
C HIS A 377 -13.22 19.72 -0.82
N ALA A 378 -12.23 18.97 -0.32
CA ALA A 378 -12.27 18.31 0.98
C ALA A 378 -11.27 18.90 1.98
N PHE A 379 -10.00 18.97 1.63
CA PHE A 379 -8.96 19.31 2.61
C PHE A 379 -7.82 20.21 2.08
N PHE A 380 -7.86 20.67 0.84
CA PHE A 380 -6.81 21.56 0.33
C PHE A 380 -6.77 22.90 1.05
N GLN A 381 -7.87 23.33 1.67
CA GLN A 381 -7.86 24.48 2.58
C GLN A 381 -6.76 24.34 3.65
N LEU A 382 -6.65 23.13 4.26
CA LEU A 382 -5.62 22.83 5.26
C LEU A 382 -4.21 22.88 4.65
N ILE A 383 -4.03 22.30 3.46
CA ILE A 383 -2.70 22.24 2.82
C ILE A 383 -2.23 23.64 2.44
N HIS A 384 -3.12 24.49 1.87
CA HIS A 384 -2.77 25.84 1.46
C HIS A 384 -2.59 26.82 2.61
N GLN A 385 -3.56 26.91 3.53
CA GLN A 385 -3.61 27.96 4.56
C GLN A 385 -3.50 27.44 6.00
N GLY A 386 -3.41 26.11 6.19
CA GLY A 386 -3.21 25.56 7.53
C GLY A 386 -1.79 25.74 8.03
N THR A 387 -1.62 25.62 9.33
CA THR A 387 -0.34 25.78 10.04
C THR A 387 0.59 24.57 9.96
N LYS A 388 0.20 23.51 9.24
CA LYS A 388 0.97 22.27 9.09
C LYS A 388 1.79 22.30 7.80
N LEU A 389 3.04 21.83 7.89
CA LEU A 389 3.80 21.50 6.69
C LEU A 389 3.45 20.06 6.28
N ILE A 390 2.91 19.91 5.07
CA ILE A 390 2.42 18.62 4.57
C ILE A 390 3.06 18.36 3.21
N PRO A 391 4.15 17.61 3.12
CA PRO A 391 4.67 17.14 1.85
C PRO A 391 3.61 16.34 1.11
N THR A 392 3.44 16.60 -0.19
CA THR A 392 2.35 16.00 -0.95
C THR A 392 2.86 15.34 -2.24
N ASP A 393 2.52 14.07 -2.45
CA ASP A 393 2.73 13.36 -3.70
C ASP A 393 1.50 13.51 -4.59
N PHE A 394 1.64 14.16 -5.75
CA PHE A 394 0.64 14.24 -6.80
C PHE A 394 0.92 13.15 -7.84
N ILE A 395 -0.07 12.30 -8.13
CA ILE A 395 0.04 11.25 -9.13
C ILE A 395 -0.94 11.55 -10.26
N ALA A 396 -0.44 11.70 -11.48
CA ALA A 396 -1.26 12.02 -12.64
C ALA A 396 -0.89 11.14 -13.84
N PHE A 397 -1.80 11.04 -14.81
CA PHE A 397 -1.61 10.29 -16.05
C PHE A 397 -1.73 11.21 -17.24
N GLU A 398 -0.84 11.07 -18.25
CA GLU A 398 -0.90 11.87 -19.46
C GLU A 398 -2.12 11.50 -20.31
N GLU A 399 -2.45 10.21 -20.37
CA GLU A 399 -3.49 9.68 -21.22
C GLU A 399 -4.69 9.12 -20.43
N SER A 400 -5.89 9.50 -20.87
CA SER A 400 -7.14 8.89 -20.43
C SER A 400 -7.31 7.48 -21.03
N LEU A 401 -7.84 6.54 -20.25
CA LEU A 401 -8.14 5.17 -20.71
C LEU A 401 -9.22 5.16 -21.80
N TYR A 402 -10.24 6.02 -21.70
CA TYR A 402 -11.32 6.15 -22.68
C TYR A 402 -11.04 7.20 -23.77
N GLY A 403 -9.85 7.84 -23.76
CA GLY A 403 -9.46 8.83 -24.77
C GLY A 403 -10.18 10.19 -24.68
N ASN A 404 -10.84 10.50 -23.57
CA ASN A 404 -11.53 11.77 -23.39
C ASN A 404 -10.54 12.89 -23.08
N LYS A 405 -10.04 13.55 -24.12
CA LYS A 405 -9.01 14.58 -24.01
C LYS A 405 -9.44 15.83 -23.24
N ASP A 406 -10.70 16.28 -23.37
CA ASP A 406 -11.19 17.47 -22.69
C ASP A 406 -11.18 17.28 -21.18
N HIS A 407 -11.71 16.17 -20.68
CA HIS A 407 -11.65 15.83 -19.26
C HIS A 407 -10.22 15.62 -18.77
N GLN A 408 -9.39 14.95 -19.56
CA GLN A 408 -7.98 14.70 -19.18
C GLN A 408 -7.20 16.01 -19.06
N ASN A 409 -7.37 16.93 -20.03
CA ASN A 409 -6.70 18.23 -19.98
C ASN A 409 -7.13 19.07 -18.76
N LYS A 410 -8.43 19.06 -18.41
CA LYS A 410 -8.94 19.74 -17.22
C LYS A 410 -8.39 19.11 -15.94
N LEU A 411 -8.31 17.79 -15.88
CA LEU A 411 -7.76 17.06 -14.73
C LEU A 411 -6.28 17.38 -14.53
N LEU A 412 -5.48 17.34 -15.59
CA LEU A 412 -4.05 17.69 -15.57
C LEU A 412 -3.83 19.18 -15.22
N ALA A 413 -4.64 20.07 -15.83
CA ALA A 413 -4.57 21.49 -15.53
C ALA A 413 -4.81 21.79 -14.03
N ASN A 414 -5.81 21.11 -13.42
CA ASN A 414 -6.04 21.21 -11.98
C ASN A 414 -4.86 20.65 -11.17
N CYS A 415 -4.33 19.50 -11.54
CA CYS A 415 -3.18 18.91 -10.87
C CYS A 415 -1.98 19.88 -10.86
N PHE A 416 -1.59 20.37 -12.03
CA PHE A 416 -0.42 21.25 -12.17
C PHE A 416 -0.64 22.61 -11.52
N ALA A 417 -1.85 23.17 -11.64
CA ALA A 417 -2.20 24.44 -10.98
C ALA A 417 -2.11 24.33 -9.45
N GLN A 418 -2.49 23.19 -8.87
CA GLN A 418 -2.38 23.00 -7.41
C GLN A 418 -0.92 22.91 -6.96
N THR A 419 -0.07 22.19 -7.68
CA THR A 419 1.37 22.15 -7.35
C THR A 419 2.03 23.51 -7.51
N GLU A 420 1.59 24.31 -8.50
CA GLU A 420 2.09 25.66 -8.72
C GLU A 420 1.62 26.64 -7.63
N ALA A 421 0.33 26.60 -7.28
CA ALA A 421 -0.23 27.41 -6.20
C ALA A 421 0.43 27.11 -4.83
N LEU A 422 0.73 25.83 -4.56
CA LEU A 422 1.43 25.40 -3.35
C LEU A 422 2.89 25.89 -3.31
N LEU A 423 3.53 26.02 -4.47
CA LEU A 423 4.85 26.63 -4.59
C LEU A 423 4.79 28.14 -4.38
N GLN A 424 3.95 28.83 -5.16
CA GLN A 424 3.96 30.28 -5.28
C GLN A 424 3.34 31.00 -4.08
N GLY A 425 2.15 30.60 -3.66
CA GLY A 425 1.35 31.38 -2.72
C GLY A 425 0.88 32.72 -3.31
N THR A 426 0.41 33.62 -2.44
CA THR A 426 0.02 35.00 -2.80
C THR A 426 0.48 35.97 -1.71
N TYR A 427 1.16 37.05 -2.08
CA TYR A 427 1.76 38.00 -1.14
C TYR A 427 1.51 39.46 -1.47
N GLY A 428 1.65 40.32 -0.47
CA GLY A 428 1.77 41.79 -0.63
C GLY A 428 0.50 42.44 -1.15
N SER A 429 0.67 43.40 -2.10
CA SER A 429 -0.42 44.21 -2.65
C SER A 429 -1.46 43.45 -3.46
N GLU A 430 -1.20 42.19 -3.79
CA GLU A 430 -2.14 41.31 -4.48
C GLU A 430 -3.24 40.77 -3.53
N VAL A 431 -3.08 40.97 -2.22
CA VAL A 431 -3.99 40.41 -1.21
C VAL A 431 -4.73 41.53 -0.50
N GLU A 432 -6.06 41.57 -0.66
CA GLU A 432 -6.92 42.59 -0.05
C GLU A 432 -6.95 42.52 1.49
N ASN A 433 -6.75 41.34 2.06
CA ASN A 433 -6.74 41.10 3.51
C ASN A 433 -6.04 39.77 3.86
N ASN A 434 -5.68 39.62 5.15
CA ASN A 434 -4.96 38.43 5.63
C ASN A 434 -5.71 37.10 5.46
N PHE A 435 -7.02 37.10 5.30
CA PHE A 435 -7.79 35.87 5.07
C PHE A 435 -7.58 35.28 3.67
N LYS A 436 -7.05 36.07 2.74
CA LYS A 436 -6.76 35.68 1.36
C LYS A 436 -5.27 35.40 1.11
N VAL A 437 -4.43 35.42 2.14
CA VAL A 437 -3.00 35.10 2.04
C VAL A 437 -2.82 33.59 1.88
N PHE A 438 -2.12 33.20 0.84
CA PHE A 438 -1.62 31.84 0.64
C PHE A 438 -0.12 31.85 0.90
N GLU A 439 0.34 31.13 1.90
CA GLU A 439 1.73 31.16 2.32
C GLU A 439 2.70 30.66 1.23
N GLY A 440 2.25 29.74 0.37
CA GLY A 440 3.11 29.07 -0.61
C GLY A 440 4.22 28.26 0.04
N ASN A 441 5.28 27.99 -0.73
CA ASN A 441 6.46 27.28 -0.24
C ASN A 441 6.15 25.91 0.37
N LYS A 442 5.06 25.25 -0.06
CA LYS A 442 4.63 23.92 0.37
C LYS A 442 5.23 22.87 -0.57
N PRO A 443 5.93 21.86 -0.05
CA PRO A 443 6.65 20.89 -0.87
C PRO A 443 5.72 19.92 -1.57
N THR A 444 6.02 19.65 -2.84
CA THR A 444 5.28 18.65 -3.64
C THR A 444 6.21 17.82 -4.52
N ASN A 445 5.85 16.55 -4.70
CA ASN A 445 6.36 15.70 -5.77
C ASN A 445 5.26 15.50 -6.80
N THR A 446 5.59 15.47 -8.08
CA THR A 446 4.65 15.13 -9.16
C THR A 446 5.12 13.88 -9.87
N LEU A 447 4.34 12.82 -9.77
CA LEU A 447 4.55 11.57 -10.49
C LEU A 447 3.62 11.58 -11.70
N LEU A 448 4.15 11.95 -12.86
CA LEU A 448 3.44 11.94 -14.12
C LEU A 448 3.72 10.62 -14.83
N VAL A 449 2.69 9.82 -15.03
CA VAL A 449 2.77 8.51 -15.66
C VAL A 449 2.05 8.56 -17.00
N LYS A 450 2.58 7.93 -18.03
CA LYS A 450 1.98 8.01 -19.36
C LYS A 450 0.52 7.55 -19.39
N LYS A 451 0.22 6.38 -18.83
CA LYS A 451 -1.13 5.81 -18.81
C LYS A 451 -1.29 4.83 -17.64
N LEU A 452 -2.50 4.74 -17.08
CA LEU A 452 -2.81 3.72 -16.07
C LEU A 452 -3.03 2.36 -16.77
N THR A 453 -1.98 1.55 -16.80
CA THR A 453 -2.01 0.17 -17.30
C THR A 453 -1.76 -0.79 -16.13
N PRO A 454 -2.05 -2.10 -16.28
CA PRO A 454 -1.65 -3.08 -15.29
C PRO A 454 -0.17 -2.99 -14.94
N LYS A 455 0.68 -2.81 -15.94
CA LYS A 455 2.13 -2.70 -15.79
C LYS A 455 2.55 -1.44 -15.00
N SER A 456 2.04 -0.27 -15.39
CA SER A 456 2.36 0.98 -14.68
C SER A 456 1.82 1.00 -13.24
N LEU A 457 0.67 0.37 -12.99
CA LEU A 457 0.15 0.18 -11.64
C LEU A 457 1.09 -0.69 -10.79
N GLY A 458 1.57 -1.81 -11.35
CA GLY A 458 2.54 -2.67 -10.67
C GLY A 458 3.82 -1.92 -10.30
N SER A 459 4.36 -1.14 -11.23
CA SER A 459 5.53 -0.29 -10.99
C SER A 459 5.29 0.75 -9.90
N LEU A 460 4.12 1.40 -9.91
CA LEU A 460 3.75 2.41 -8.91
C LEU A 460 3.65 1.81 -7.50
N ILE A 461 3.03 0.64 -7.36
CA ILE A 461 2.92 -0.05 -6.06
C ILE A 461 4.30 -0.43 -5.55
N ALA A 462 5.12 -1.09 -6.39
CA ALA A 462 6.47 -1.51 -6.01
C ALA A 462 7.39 -0.33 -5.67
N MET A 463 7.21 0.82 -6.32
CA MET A 463 7.92 2.06 -5.98
C MET A 463 7.67 2.46 -4.52
N TYR A 464 6.41 2.45 -4.05
CA TYR A 464 6.09 2.75 -2.65
C TYR A 464 6.55 1.64 -1.69
N GLU A 465 6.53 0.37 -2.10
CA GLU A 465 7.11 -0.73 -1.30
C GLU A 465 8.61 -0.53 -1.08
N HIS A 466 9.34 -0.11 -2.11
CA HIS A 466 10.77 0.18 -1.96
C HIS A 466 11.02 1.49 -1.20
N LYS A 467 10.19 2.53 -1.41
CA LYS A 467 10.25 3.78 -0.62
C LYS A 467 10.18 3.47 0.88
N LEU A 468 9.19 2.70 1.31
CA LEU A 468 9.03 2.34 2.73
C LEU A 468 10.20 1.50 3.27
N PHE A 469 10.77 0.61 2.46
CA PHE A 469 11.94 -0.16 2.84
C PHE A 469 13.16 0.73 3.08
N VAL A 470 13.44 1.66 2.17
CA VAL A 470 14.53 2.64 2.30
C VAL A 470 14.35 3.47 3.58
N GLN A 471 13.14 3.97 3.84
CA GLN A 471 12.83 4.67 5.09
C GLN A 471 13.16 3.82 6.32
N GLY A 472 12.73 2.55 6.33
CA GLY A 472 13.01 1.62 7.43
C GLY A 472 14.50 1.34 7.62
N VAL A 473 15.29 1.30 6.53
CA VAL A 473 16.75 1.18 6.61
C VAL A 473 17.36 2.42 7.24
N ILE A 474 16.98 3.62 6.77
CA ILE A 474 17.49 4.89 7.30
C ILE A 474 17.13 5.04 8.78
N TRP A 475 15.89 4.74 9.17
CA TRP A 475 15.45 4.81 10.56
C TRP A 475 15.93 3.64 11.44
N ASN A 476 16.70 2.72 10.89
CA ASN A 476 17.20 1.54 11.61
C ASN A 476 16.10 0.73 12.31
N ILE A 477 14.94 0.52 11.66
CA ILE A 477 13.79 -0.20 12.21
C ILE A 477 13.45 -1.46 11.41
N PHE A 478 12.78 -2.43 12.04
CA PHE A 478 12.24 -3.61 11.35
C PHE A 478 10.88 -3.27 10.72
N SER A 479 10.85 -3.14 9.37
CA SER A 479 9.66 -2.75 8.61
C SER A 479 8.70 -3.91 8.32
N TYR A 480 9.04 -5.16 8.62
CA TYR A 480 8.31 -6.32 8.14
C TYR A 480 7.57 -7.13 9.22
N ASP A 481 7.72 -6.74 10.50
CA ASP A 481 6.89 -7.22 11.60
C ASP A 481 5.72 -6.27 11.91
N GLN A 482 4.82 -6.67 12.84
CA GLN A 482 3.65 -5.88 13.25
C GLN A 482 3.20 -6.18 14.69
N TRP A 483 4.11 -6.22 15.64
CA TRP A 483 3.84 -6.53 17.06
C TRP A 483 2.80 -5.61 17.70
N GLY A 484 2.67 -4.36 17.22
CA GLY A 484 1.73 -3.36 17.72
C GLY A 484 0.26 -3.75 17.65
N VAL A 485 -0.13 -4.71 16.79
CA VAL A 485 -1.52 -5.17 16.66
C VAL A 485 -1.87 -6.36 17.55
N GLU A 486 -0.89 -7.00 18.22
CA GLU A 486 -1.11 -8.26 18.93
C GLU A 486 -1.83 -8.08 20.29
N LEU A 487 -1.55 -6.98 21.01
CA LEU A 487 -2.18 -6.70 22.31
C LEU A 487 -3.71 -6.56 22.17
N GLY A 488 -4.16 -5.81 21.15
CA GLY A 488 -5.58 -5.63 20.88
C GLY A 488 -6.30 -6.96 20.63
N LYS A 489 -5.73 -7.83 19.80
CA LYS A 489 -6.28 -9.17 19.51
C LYS A 489 -6.38 -10.04 20.78
N LYS A 490 -5.35 -10.00 21.65
CA LYS A 490 -5.36 -10.73 22.91
C LYS A 490 -6.47 -10.25 23.85
N LEU A 491 -6.63 -8.93 23.96
CA LEU A 491 -7.68 -8.34 24.81
C LEU A 491 -9.08 -8.59 24.25
N ALA A 492 -9.26 -8.54 22.93
CA ALA A 492 -10.54 -8.77 22.27
C ALA A 492 -11.15 -10.14 22.60
N LYS A 493 -10.34 -11.20 22.67
CA LYS A 493 -10.83 -12.54 23.03
C LYS A 493 -11.48 -12.59 24.43
N GLY A 494 -10.85 -11.98 25.42
CA GLY A 494 -11.41 -11.93 26.77
C GLY A 494 -12.60 -10.98 26.88
N THR A 495 -12.60 -9.90 26.09
CA THR A 495 -13.73 -8.95 26.03
C THR A 495 -14.95 -9.60 25.38
N LEU A 496 -14.75 -10.38 24.31
CA LEU A 496 -15.82 -11.16 23.68
C LEU A 496 -16.44 -12.17 24.69
N TYR A 497 -15.60 -12.91 25.41
CA TYR A 497 -16.07 -13.82 26.44
C TYR A 497 -16.90 -13.10 27.53
N ALA A 498 -16.47 -11.90 27.93
CA ALA A 498 -17.21 -11.11 28.93
C ALA A 498 -18.58 -10.62 28.40
N ILE A 499 -18.68 -10.27 27.13
CA ILE A 499 -19.93 -9.86 26.46
C ILE A 499 -20.90 -11.06 26.40
N GLU A 500 -20.45 -12.20 25.88
CA GLU A 500 -21.28 -13.39 25.66
C GLU A 500 -21.79 -14.03 26.96
N ASN A 501 -20.92 -14.07 27.98
CA ASN A 501 -21.22 -14.78 29.23
C ASN A 501 -21.66 -13.85 30.37
N LYS A 502 -21.71 -12.54 30.15
CA LYS A 502 -21.94 -11.51 31.19
C LYS A 502 -21.02 -11.68 32.41
N ASN A 503 -19.86 -12.23 32.20
CA ASN A 503 -18.87 -12.56 33.23
C ASN A 503 -17.51 -11.94 32.91
N VAL A 504 -17.05 -11.02 33.77
CA VAL A 504 -15.79 -10.30 33.62
C VAL A 504 -14.66 -11.10 34.24
N THR A 505 -13.94 -11.86 33.43
CA THR A 505 -12.76 -12.65 33.85
C THR A 505 -11.44 -11.87 33.78
N GLN A 506 -11.40 -10.77 33.00
CA GLN A 506 -10.25 -9.90 32.86
C GLN A 506 -10.33 -8.69 33.80
N ILE A 507 -9.17 -8.15 34.16
CA ILE A 507 -9.08 -6.88 34.90
C ILE A 507 -9.20 -5.74 33.88
N TYR A 508 -10.34 -5.05 33.89
CA TYR A 508 -10.58 -3.86 33.10
C TYR A 508 -10.54 -2.59 33.97
N ASN A 509 -10.18 -1.46 33.35
CA ASN A 509 -10.37 -0.16 33.97
C ASN A 509 -11.87 0.19 34.07
N SER A 510 -12.18 1.30 34.76
CA SER A 510 -13.56 1.75 34.99
C SER A 510 -14.31 2.06 33.68
N SER A 511 -13.63 2.59 32.68
CA SER A 511 -14.23 2.91 31.37
C SER A 511 -14.75 1.65 30.67
N THR A 512 -13.89 0.65 30.47
CA THR A 512 -14.28 -0.60 29.81
C THR A 512 -15.37 -1.34 30.60
N LYS A 513 -15.26 -1.35 31.96
CA LYS A 513 -16.32 -1.92 32.82
C LYS A 513 -17.66 -1.22 32.62
N GLN A 514 -17.66 0.11 32.48
CA GLN A 514 -18.88 0.88 32.25
C GLN A 514 -19.50 0.57 30.88
N LEU A 515 -18.66 0.41 29.82
CA LEU A 515 -19.15 0.03 28.49
C LEU A 515 -19.77 -1.37 28.51
N LEU A 516 -19.10 -2.35 29.11
CA LEU A 516 -19.62 -3.73 29.24
C LEU A 516 -20.94 -3.79 30.00
N LYS A 517 -21.19 -2.90 30.96
CA LYS A 517 -22.47 -2.84 31.70
C LYS A 517 -23.63 -2.29 30.87
N LYS A 518 -23.36 -1.66 29.74
CA LYS A 518 -24.39 -1.12 28.83
C LYS A 518 -24.93 -2.15 27.83
N LEU A 519 -24.23 -3.27 27.67
CA LEU A 519 -24.59 -4.42 26.84
C LEU A 519 -25.35 -5.48 27.67
#